data_317ceddb25d3c25e66bdd4a0985b5905
#
_entry.id   317ceddb25d3c25e66bdd4a0985b5905
#
_cell.length_a   1.000
_cell.length_b   1.000
_cell.length_c   1.000
_cell.angle_alpha   90.00
_cell.angle_beta   90.00
_cell.angle_gamma   90.00
#
_symmetry.space_group_name_H-M   'P 1'
#
loop_
_entity.id
_entity.type
_entity.pdbx_description
1 polymer ?
#
loop_
_entity_poly.entity_id
_entity_poly.type
_entity_poly.pdbx_seq_one_letter_code
_entity_poly.pdbx_strand_id
1 'polypeptide(L)'
;ITTGEGGMVVTNDKTLNERARHFKGQGLAAHREYWHDVVGYNYRMTNIAAAIGLAQLERADEIIARKRDLAQQYARRLAGLPIELHAEAPDTQHSYWMVSILAERAEAREPLRAALAEAGIETRPLFYPVHTMPMYARSYRKHPVAEDLAWRGINLPSWPGLSGEQIDHIAHSIASFCSRSA
;
A
#
# COMPACT_ATOMS: atom_id res chain seq x y z
N ILE A 1 -5.83 6.45 -5.17
CA ILE A 1 -5.70 7.86 -5.57
C ILE A 1 -4.22 8.21 -5.58
N THR A 2 -3.76 8.82 -6.66
CA THR A 2 -2.37 9.26 -6.84
C THR A 2 -2.30 10.53 -7.67
N THR A 3 -1.27 11.34 -7.45
CA THR A 3 -0.99 12.58 -8.20
C THR A 3 0.37 12.52 -8.90
N GLY A 4 0.93 11.31 -9.08
CA GLY A 4 2.32 11.08 -9.41
C GLY A 4 3.17 11.15 -8.16
N GLU A 5 3.36 12.35 -7.65
CA GLU A 5 3.91 12.62 -6.33
C GLU A 5 2.99 13.58 -5.57
N GLY A 6 2.91 13.44 -4.26
CA GLY A 6 2.12 14.32 -3.41
C GLY A 6 1.73 13.67 -2.09
N GLY A 7 1.14 14.47 -1.23
CA GLY A 7 0.63 14.05 0.06
C GLY A 7 -0.32 15.09 0.62
N MET A 8 -1.04 14.72 1.68
CA MET A 8 -2.00 15.58 2.34
C MET A 8 -1.77 15.54 3.85
N VAL A 9 -1.72 16.72 4.46
CA VAL A 9 -1.77 16.87 5.92
C VAL A 9 -3.13 17.46 6.27
N VAL A 10 -3.86 16.79 7.15
CA VAL A 10 -5.17 17.21 7.64
C VAL A 10 -5.08 17.45 9.15
N THR A 11 -5.56 18.59 9.63
CA THR A 11 -5.53 18.94 11.06
C THR A 11 -6.65 19.90 11.41
N ASN A 12 -7.17 19.81 12.64
CA ASN A 12 -8.07 20.80 13.24
C ASN A 12 -7.31 21.85 14.09
N ASP A 13 -6.00 21.68 14.27
CA ASP A 13 -5.16 22.63 14.99
C ASP A 13 -4.73 23.75 14.04
N LYS A 14 -5.18 24.97 14.37
CA LYS A 14 -4.89 26.17 13.58
C LYS A 14 -3.39 26.47 13.52
N THR A 15 -2.69 26.36 14.63
CA THR A 15 -1.25 26.63 14.73
C THR A 15 -0.46 25.64 13.88
N LEU A 16 -0.84 24.36 13.92
CA LEU A 16 -0.21 23.34 13.11
C LEU A 16 -0.44 23.58 11.60
N ASN A 17 -1.66 23.97 11.23
CA ASN A 17 -1.99 24.32 9.84
C ASN A 17 -1.17 25.52 9.34
N GLU A 18 -1.08 26.58 10.13
CA GLU A 18 -0.30 27.79 9.77
C GLU A 18 1.20 27.45 9.59
N ARG A 19 1.79 26.69 10.52
CA ARG A 19 3.18 26.26 10.43
C ARG A 19 3.42 25.35 9.22
N ALA A 20 2.53 24.37 8.98
CA ALA A 20 2.64 23.47 7.84
C ALA A 20 2.59 24.24 6.51
N ARG A 21 1.68 25.23 6.39
CA ARG A 21 1.59 26.11 5.22
C ARG A 21 2.84 26.96 5.03
N HIS A 22 3.40 27.51 6.11
CA HIS A 22 4.61 28.30 6.09
C HIS A 22 5.81 27.48 5.61
N PHE A 23 6.04 26.32 6.22
CA PHE A 23 7.17 25.46 5.84
C PHE A 23 7.06 24.91 4.41
N LYS A 24 5.88 24.42 3.97
CA LYS A 24 5.70 23.94 2.60
C LYS A 24 5.78 25.04 1.55
N GLY A 25 5.56 26.28 1.97
CA GLY A 25 5.61 27.50 1.13
C GLY A 25 6.98 28.15 1.11
N GLN A 26 8.06 27.41 1.31
CA GLN A 26 9.45 27.88 1.29
C GLN A 26 9.83 28.77 2.50
N GLY A 27 9.00 28.86 3.54
CA GLY A 27 9.26 29.72 4.68
C GLY A 27 9.18 31.23 4.35
N LEU A 28 8.36 31.58 3.35
CA LEU A 28 8.16 32.99 2.97
C LEU A 28 7.36 33.74 4.04
N ALA A 29 7.88 34.86 4.50
CA ALA A 29 7.22 35.71 5.46
C ALA A 29 5.97 36.36 4.87
N ALA A 30 4.87 36.37 5.62
CA ALA A 30 3.60 36.94 5.16
C ALA A 30 3.63 38.49 4.99
N HIS A 31 4.57 39.18 5.64
CA HIS A 31 4.65 40.62 5.71
C HIS A 31 5.69 41.26 4.76
N ARG A 32 6.47 40.42 4.04
CA ARG A 32 7.54 40.93 3.16
C ARG A 32 7.79 40.00 1.98
N GLU A 33 7.76 40.54 0.77
CA GLU A 33 8.03 39.79 -0.46
C GLU A 33 9.48 39.27 -0.53
N TYR A 34 9.65 38.06 -1.01
CA TYR A 34 10.95 37.39 -1.19
C TYR A 34 11.81 37.29 0.07
N TRP A 35 11.19 37.38 1.24
CA TRP A 35 11.86 37.27 2.52
C TRP A 35 11.51 35.93 3.19
N HIS A 36 12.51 35.17 3.55
CA HIS A 36 12.36 33.90 4.25
C HIS A 36 12.72 34.10 5.72
N ASP A 37 11.79 33.86 6.61
CA ASP A 37 11.97 34.02 8.06
C ASP A 37 12.17 32.68 8.80
N VAL A 38 11.98 31.56 8.08
CA VAL A 38 12.31 30.21 8.54
C VAL A 38 12.88 29.38 7.39
N VAL A 39 13.61 28.30 7.72
CA VAL A 39 13.98 27.28 6.73
C VAL A 39 12.74 26.54 6.31
N GLY A 40 12.34 26.69 5.06
CA GLY A 40 11.16 26.03 4.48
C GLY A 40 11.49 25.24 3.24
N TYR A 41 10.48 24.60 2.66
CA TYR A 41 10.62 23.67 1.53
C TYR A 41 9.61 24.00 0.44
N ASN A 42 9.94 23.69 -0.80
CA ASN A 42 8.97 23.77 -1.89
C ASN A 42 8.16 22.46 -1.96
N TYR A 43 7.18 22.35 -1.05
CA TYR A 43 6.28 21.19 -0.97
C TYR A 43 4.83 21.55 -1.34
N ARG A 44 4.66 22.60 -2.13
CA ARG A 44 3.35 22.95 -2.69
C ARG A 44 3.03 22.03 -3.85
N MET A 45 1.84 21.44 -3.80
CA MET A 45 1.30 20.65 -4.92
C MET A 45 1.11 21.57 -6.14
N THR A 46 1.55 21.12 -7.32
CA THR A 46 1.31 21.84 -8.56
C THR A 46 -0.16 21.77 -8.97
N ASN A 47 -0.63 22.73 -9.77
CA ASN A 47 -2.00 22.72 -10.28
C ASN A 47 -2.29 21.46 -11.11
N ILE A 48 -1.31 20.95 -11.85
CA ILE A 48 -1.44 19.71 -12.64
C ILE A 48 -1.68 18.52 -11.70
N ALA A 49 -0.84 18.36 -10.68
CA ALA A 49 -0.99 17.28 -9.71
C ALA A 49 -2.33 17.42 -8.94
N ALA A 50 -2.73 18.64 -8.57
CA ALA A 50 -4.00 18.89 -7.91
C ALA A 50 -5.21 18.54 -8.79
N ALA A 51 -5.17 18.85 -10.08
CA ALA A 51 -6.25 18.49 -11.02
C ALA A 51 -6.39 16.97 -11.18
N ILE A 52 -5.27 16.23 -11.28
CA ILE A 52 -5.27 14.77 -11.31
C ILE A 52 -5.87 14.20 -10.02
N GLY A 53 -5.47 14.76 -8.86
CA GLY A 53 -5.98 14.35 -7.55
C GLY A 53 -7.47 14.62 -7.39
N LEU A 54 -7.96 15.78 -7.83
CA LEU A 54 -9.37 16.14 -7.77
C LEU A 54 -10.24 15.17 -8.58
N ALA A 55 -9.87 14.90 -9.83
CA ALA A 55 -10.60 13.98 -10.69
C ALA A 55 -10.71 12.55 -10.11
N GLN A 56 -9.69 12.10 -9.38
CA GLN A 56 -9.75 10.82 -8.68
C GLN A 56 -10.55 10.91 -7.37
N LEU A 57 -10.45 12.02 -6.65
CA LEU A 57 -11.18 12.22 -5.41
C LEU A 57 -12.70 12.23 -5.65
N GLU A 58 -13.16 12.81 -6.75
CA GLU A 58 -14.58 12.78 -7.19
C GLU A 58 -15.10 11.35 -7.41
N ARG A 59 -14.21 10.40 -7.64
CA ARG A 59 -14.52 8.97 -7.83
C ARG A 59 -14.04 8.08 -6.69
N ALA A 60 -13.68 8.65 -5.54
CA ALA A 60 -13.04 7.91 -4.45
C ALA A 60 -13.93 6.76 -3.94
N ASP A 61 -15.22 7.00 -3.76
CA ASP A 61 -16.16 5.99 -3.27
C ASP A 61 -16.30 4.81 -4.25
N GLU A 62 -16.37 5.07 -5.55
CA GLU A 62 -16.38 4.04 -6.59
C GLU A 62 -15.07 3.21 -6.54
N ILE A 63 -13.93 3.87 -6.45
CA ILE A 63 -12.62 3.21 -6.41
C ILE A 63 -12.51 2.32 -5.15
N ILE A 64 -12.91 2.83 -3.99
CA ILE A 64 -12.89 2.08 -2.73
C ILE A 64 -13.84 0.87 -2.80
N ALA A 65 -15.06 1.06 -3.31
CA ALA A 65 -16.01 -0.04 -3.47
C ALA A 65 -15.45 -1.16 -4.36
N ARG A 66 -14.85 -0.83 -5.48
CA ARG A 66 -14.19 -1.79 -6.38
C ARG A 66 -13.02 -2.51 -5.71
N LYS A 67 -12.19 -1.79 -4.94
CA LYS A 67 -11.07 -2.38 -4.19
C LYS A 67 -11.56 -3.39 -3.13
N ARG A 68 -12.64 -3.06 -2.44
CA ARG A 68 -13.26 -3.93 -1.43
C ARG A 68 -13.88 -5.17 -2.07
N ASP A 69 -14.60 -5.02 -3.18
CA ASP A 69 -15.14 -6.16 -3.93
C ASP A 69 -14.03 -7.09 -4.43
N LEU A 70 -12.95 -6.54 -4.98
CA LEU A 70 -11.79 -7.30 -5.42
C LEU A 70 -11.17 -8.13 -4.29
N ALA A 71 -11.01 -7.54 -3.11
CA ALA A 71 -10.51 -8.26 -1.93
C ALA A 71 -11.44 -9.40 -1.51
N GLN A 72 -12.76 -9.19 -1.56
CA GLN A 72 -13.76 -10.24 -1.30
C GLN A 72 -13.72 -11.33 -2.37
N GLN A 73 -13.49 -10.99 -3.62
CA GLN A 73 -13.35 -11.95 -4.71
C GLN A 73 -12.15 -12.86 -4.49
N TYR A 74 -11.00 -12.33 -4.08
CA TYR A 74 -9.84 -13.12 -3.67
C TYR A 74 -10.17 -14.01 -2.46
N ALA A 75 -10.81 -13.46 -1.44
CA ALA A 75 -11.16 -14.21 -0.23
C ALA A 75 -12.02 -15.45 -0.54
N ARG A 76 -13.01 -15.32 -1.43
CA ARG A 76 -13.86 -16.45 -1.85
C ARG A 76 -13.09 -17.52 -2.61
N ARG A 77 -12.19 -17.13 -3.52
CA ARG A 77 -11.46 -18.05 -4.40
C ARG A 77 -10.30 -18.76 -3.72
N LEU A 78 -9.73 -18.11 -2.73
CA LEU A 78 -8.55 -18.64 -2.00
C LEU A 78 -8.96 -19.34 -0.69
N ALA A 79 -10.25 -19.41 -0.41
CA ALA A 79 -10.77 -20.11 0.77
C ALA A 79 -10.34 -21.58 0.81
N GLY A 80 -9.86 -22.03 1.96
CA GLY A 80 -9.43 -23.42 2.17
C GLY A 80 -8.02 -23.75 1.69
N LEU A 81 -7.31 -22.80 1.07
CA LEU A 81 -5.89 -22.98 0.75
C LEU A 81 -5.02 -22.69 1.99
N PRO A 82 -3.80 -23.27 2.08
CA PRO A 82 -2.87 -23.04 3.19
C PRO A 82 -2.18 -21.66 3.06
N ILE A 83 -2.97 -20.62 3.00
CA ILE A 83 -2.57 -19.21 2.96
C ILE A 83 -3.51 -18.40 3.83
N GLU A 84 -3.03 -17.29 4.33
CA GLU A 84 -3.84 -16.34 5.09
C GLU A 84 -4.05 -15.06 4.30
N LEU A 85 -5.29 -14.55 4.28
CA LEU A 85 -5.58 -13.21 3.77
C LEU A 85 -5.68 -12.25 4.95
N HIS A 86 -5.28 -10.99 4.73
CA HIS A 86 -5.51 -9.98 5.74
C HIS A 86 -7.01 -9.67 5.88
N ALA A 87 -7.46 -9.55 7.12
CA ALA A 87 -8.85 -9.25 7.45
C ALA A 87 -9.01 -7.77 7.84
N GLU A 88 -10.21 -7.26 7.65
CA GLU A 88 -10.61 -5.97 8.17
C GLU A 88 -10.83 -6.08 9.70
N ALA A 89 -10.22 -5.19 10.46
CA ALA A 89 -10.40 -5.17 11.91
C ALA A 89 -11.81 -4.65 12.27
N PRO A 90 -12.37 -5.05 13.43
CA PRO A 90 -13.63 -4.49 13.91
C PRO A 90 -13.58 -2.96 13.95
N ASP A 91 -14.71 -2.33 13.67
CA ASP A 91 -14.89 -0.87 13.70
C ASP A 91 -13.96 -0.08 12.76
N THR A 92 -13.42 -0.75 11.73
CA THR A 92 -12.60 -0.11 10.70
C THR A 92 -13.17 -0.32 9.30
N GLN A 93 -12.81 0.57 8.38
CA GLN A 93 -13.10 0.40 6.95
C GLN A 93 -11.79 0.34 6.17
N HIS A 94 -11.41 -0.86 5.75
CA HIS A 94 -10.17 -1.08 5.02
C HIS A 94 -10.32 -0.64 3.55
N SER A 95 -9.38 0.16 3.05
CA SER A 95 -9.36 0.62 1.66
C SER A 95 -8.79 -0.41 0.67
N TYR A 96 -8.17 -1.47 1.17
CA TYR A 96 -7.48 -2.49 0.39
C TYR A 96 -6.55 -1.90 -0.69
N TRP A 97 -5.69 -0.96 -0.30
CA TRP A 97 -4.67 -0.43 -1.20
C TRP A 97 -3.93 -1.55 -1.93
N MET A 98 -3.55 -2.58 -1.23
CA MET A 98 -3.07 -3.85 -1.78
C MET A 98 -3.89 -5.01 -1.21
N VAL A 99 -4.04 -6.09 -1.97
CA VAL A 99 -4.51 -7.37 -1.45
C VAL A 99 -3.27 -8.21 -1.17
N SER A 100 -3.06 -8.52 0.09
CA SER A 100 -1.90 -9.27 0.55
C SER A 100 -2.31 -10.64 1.06
N ILE A 101 -1.48 -11.64 0.81
CA ILE A 101 -1.58 -12.99 1.37
C ILE A 101 -0.31 -13.31 2.15
N LEU A 102 -0.43 -14.20 3.11
CA LEU A 102 0.72 -14.81 3.78
C LEU A 102 0.82 -16.27 3.32
N ALA A 103 1.98 -16.66 2.83
CA ALA A 103 2.29 -18.05 2.59
C ALA A 103 2.29 -18.83 3.92
N GLU A 104 2.06 -20.14 3.89
CA GLU A 104 2.04 -21.00 5.08
C GLU A 104 3.32 -20.83 5.94
N ARG A 105 4.47 -20.71 5.26
CA ARG A 105 5.79 -20.51 5.89
C ARG A 105 6.67 -19.62 5.02
N ALA A 106 7.69 -19.02 5.61
CA ALA A 106 8.57 -18.05 4.94
C ALA A 106 9.27 -18.65 3.70
N GLU A 107 9.69 -19.91 3.77
CA GLU A 107 10.38 -20.61 2.69
C GLU A 107 9.48 -20.86 1.46
N ALA A 108 8.16 -20.86 1.64
CA ALA A 108 7.19 -21.05 0.55
C ALA A 108 6.96 -19.77 -0.26
N ARG A 109 7.30 -18.59 0.29
CA ARG A 109 7.04 -17.30 -0.36
C ARG A 109 7.70 -17.17 -1.72
N GLU A 110 9.02 -17.33 -1.80
CA GLU A 110 9.75 -17.14 -3.07
C GLU A 110 9.41 -18.21 -4.11
N PRO A 111 9.30 -19.51 -3.76
CA PRO A 111 8.79 -20.49 -4.72
C PRO A 111 7.38 -20.17 -5.25
N LEU A 112 6.46 -19.73 -4.40
CA LEU A 112 5.13 -19.32 -4.84
C LEU A 112 5.20 -18.09 -5.79
N ARG A 113 6.01 -17.10 -5.46
CA ARG A 113 6.20 -15.93 -6.32
C ARG A 113 6.81 -16.30 -7.68
N ALA A 114 7.78 -17.23 -7.70
CA ALA A 114 8.37 -17.73 -8.93
C ALA A 114 7.33 -18.44 -9.80
N ALA A 115 6.52 -19.34 -9.21
CA ALA A 115 5.45 -20.02 -9.93
C ALA A 115 4.39 -19.06 -10.49
N LEU A 116 4.06 -17.98 -9.76
CA LEU A 116 3.16 -16.95 -10.25
C LEU A 116 3.79 -16.13 -11.39
N ALA A 117 5.08 -15.83 -11.33
CA ALA A 117 5.79 -15.15 -12.41
C ALA A 117 5.84 -15.99 -13.70
N GLU A 118 6.06 -17.31 -13.59
CA GLU A 118 5.97 -18.25 -14.72
C GLU A 118 4.57 -18.28 -15.36
N ALA A 119 3.53 -18.06 -14.55
CA ALA A 119 2.15 -17.93 -15.02
C ALA A 119 1.81 -16.51 -15.54
N GLY A 120 2.80 -15.61 -15.67
CA GLY A 120 2.60 -14.23 -16.13
C GLY A 120 1.99 -13.30 -15.10
N ILE A 121 2.04 -13.65 -13.80
CA ILE A 121 1.46 -12.90 -12.70
C ILE A 121 2.55 -12.18 -11.93
N GLU A 122 2.63 -10.85 -12.04
CA GLU A 122 3.55 -10.04 -11.25
C GLU A 122 3.08 -9.96 -9.79
N THR A 123 3.99 -10.21 -8.86
CA THR A 123 3.77 -10.07 -7.42
C THR A 123 4.91 -9.31 -6.76
N ARG A 124 4.63 -8.72 -5.59
CA ARG A 124 5.66 -8.04 -4.79
C ARG A 124 5.69 -8.60 -3.38
N PRO A 125 6.86 -8.72 -2.74
CA PRO A 125 6.93 -9.06 -1.33
C PRO A 125 6.26 -7.96 -0.50
N LEU A 126 5.81 -8.29 0.71
CA LEU A 126 5.51 -7.27 1.71
C LEU A 126 6.78 -6.48 2.07
N PHE A 127 6.59 -5.26 2.56
CA PHE A 127 7.71 -4.39 2.92
C PHE A 127 8.57 -5.03 4.01
N TYR A 128 9.88 -4.98 3.81
CA TYR A 128 10.82 -5.43 4.84
C TYR A 128 10.78 -4.51 6.06
N PRO A 129 10.89 -5.06 7.27
CA PRO A 129 10.89 -4.25 8.48
C PRO A 129 12.09 -3.31 8.51
N VAL A 130 11.84 -2.02 8.74
CA VAL A 130 12.88 -0.98 8.69
C VAL A 130 14.04 -1.26 9.65
N HIS A 131 13.76 -1.86 10.82
CA HIS A 131 14.78 -2.20 11.83
C HIS A 131 15.74 -3.30 11.39
N THR A 132 15.45 -4.03 10.31
CA THR A 132 16.36 -5.03 9.72
C THR A 132 17.24 -4.45 8.63
N MET A 133 16.99 -3.22 8.19
CA MET A 133 17.77 -2.57 7.13
C MET A 133 19.14 -2.12 7.65
N PRO A 134 20.22 -2.22 6.85
CA PRO A 134 21.59 -1.96 7.31
C PRO A 134 21.79 -0.60 8.02
N MET A 135 21.09 0.45 7.54
CA MET A 135 21.21 1.80 8.10
C MET A 135 20.57 1.92 9.50
N TYR A 136 19.67 1.03 9.87
CA TYR A 136 18.94 1.03 11.15
C TYR A 136 19.24 -0.19 12.04
N ALA A 137 19.95 -1.19 11.51
CA ALA A 137 20.20 -2.46 12.20
C ALA A 137 21.18 -2.36 13.40
N ARG A 138 21.82 -1.22 13.61
CA ARG A 138 22.78 -1.02 14.74
C ARG A 138 22.16 -1.24 16.12
N SER A 139 20.85 -1.00 16.25
CA SER A 139 20.08 -1.20 17.48
C SER A 139 18.97 -2.22 17.23
N TYR A 140 19.32 -3.32 16.55
CA TYR A 140 18.36 -4.37 16.22
C TYR A 140 17.65 -4.87 17.48
N ARG A 141 16.32 -4.84 17.43
CA ARG A 141 15.44 -5.50 18.37
C ARG A 141 14.43 -6.33 17.58
N LYS A 142 14.27 -7.58 17.94
CA LYS A 142 13.32 -8.48 17.30
C LYS A 142 11.88 -7.98 17.44
N HIS A 143 11.17 -7.90 16.31
CA HIS A 143 9.75 -7.61 16.24
C HIS A 143 9.05 -8.77 15.54
N PRO A 144 8.70 -9.85 16.27
CA PRO A 144 8.35 -11.14 15.67
C PRO A 144 7.15 -11.05 14.72
N VAL A 145 6.14 -10.25 15.04
CA VAL A 145 4.97 -10.08 14.16
C VAL A 145 5.35 -9.39 12.85
N ALA A 146 6.09 -8.28 12.92
CA ALA A 146 6.49 -7.54 11.72
C ALA A 146 7.42 -8.37 10.82
N GLU A 147 8.32 -9.14 11.44
CA GLU A 147 9.25 -10.01 10.71
C GLU A 147 8.51 -11.18 10.06
N ASP A 148 7.60 -11.87 10.78
CA ASP A 148 6.79 -12.96 10.24
C ASP A 148 5.97 -12.50 9.02
N LEU A 149 5.23 -11.40 9.16
CA LEU A 149 4.44 -10.82 8.08
C LEU A 149 5.31 -10.47 6.85
N ALA A 150 6.48 -9.87 7.07
CA ALA A 150 7.36 -9.47 5.98
C ALA A 150 7.95 -10.67 5.22
N TRP A 151 8.33 -11.73 5.94
CA TRP A 151 8.95 -12.89 5.33
C TRP A 151 7.97 -13.85 4.65
N ARG A 152 6.72 -13.88 5.10
CA ARG A 152 5.64 -14.71 4.51
C ARG A 152 4.81 -13.98 3.47
N GLY A 153 4.82 -12.65 3.49
CA GLY A 153 3.84 -11.84 2.80
C GLY A 153 4.11 -11.60 1.32
N ILE A 154 3.04 -11.65 0.53
CA ILE A 154 3.01 -11.39 -0.91
C ILE A 154 1.86 -10.44 -1.22
N ASN A 155 2.13 -9.38 -1.97
CA ASN A 155 1.10 -8.52 -2.55
C ASN A 155 0.69 -9.06 -3.92
N LEU A 156 -0.58 -9.36 -4.07
CA LEU A 156 -1.20 -9.80 -5.32
C LEU A 156 -1.59 -8.58 -6.20
N PRO A 157 -1.75 -8.77 -7.52
CA PRO A 157 -2.34 -7.76 -8.39
C PRO A 157 -3.68 -7.29 -7.83
N SER A 158 -3.87 -5.97 -7.67
CA SER A 158 -5.07 -5.46 -6.99
C SER A 158 -5.49 -4.07 -7.50
N TRP A 159 -5.27 -3.76 -8.76
CA TRP A 159 -5.78 -2.52 -9.35
C TRP A 159 -7.30 -2.62 -9.61
N PRO A 160 -8.06 -1.51 -9.53
CA PRO A 160 -9.53 -1.54 -9.55
C PRO A 160 -10.18 -2.10 -10.81
N GLY A 161 -9.45 -2.16 -11.92
CA GLY A 161 -9.95 -2.67 -13.18
C GLY A 161 -9.64 -4.15 -13.45
N LEU A 162 -9.14 -4.89 -12.46
CA LEU A 162 -8.86 -6.32 -12.60
C LEU A 162 -10.16 -7.10 -12.86
N SER A 163 -10.20 -7.91 -13.92
CA SER A 163 -11.40 -8.68 -14.27
C SER A 163 -11.54 -9.94 -13.42
N GLY A 164 -12.78 -10.49 -13.36
CA GLY A 164 -13.03 -11.77 -12.69
C GLY A 164 -12.17 -12.91 -13.24
N GLU A 165 -12.00 -12.98 -14.56
CA GLU A 165 -11.17 -14.00 -15.23
C GLU A 165 -9.69 -13.89 -14.83
N GLN A 166 -9.18 -12.66 -14.70
CA GLN A 166 -7.81 -12.44 -14.22
C GLN A 166 -7.65 -12.88 -12.77
N ILE A 167 -8.64 -12.60 -11.93
CA ILE A 167 -8.65 -13.06 -10.53
C ILE A 167 -8.75 -14.59 -10.48
N ASP A 168 -9.56 -15.21 -11.33
CA ASP A 168 -9.65 -16.67 -11.44
C ASP A 168 -8.32 -17.30 -11.84
N HIS A 169 -7.61 -16.71 -12.82
CA HIS A 169 -6.30 -17.16 -13.24
C HIS A 169 -5.27 -17.07 -12.10
N ILE A 170 -5.26 -15.97 -11.36
CA ILE A 170 -4.35 -15.78 -10.20
C ILE A 170 -4.65 -16.82 -9.12
N ALA A 171 -5.93 -16.96 -8.76
CA ALA A 171 -6.35 -17.88 -7.71
C ALA A 171 -6.07 -19.36 -8.09
N HIS A 172 -6.32 -19.74 -9.35
CA HIS A 172 -6.00 -21.08 -9.85
C HIS A 172 -4.49 -21.37 -9.80
N SER A 173 -3.66 -20.40 -10.16
CA SER A 173 -2.20 -20.53 -10.12
C SER A 173 -1.70 -20.74 -8.69
N ILE A 174 -2.26 -20.01 -7.72
CA ILE A 174 -1.97 -20.20 -6.29
C ILE A 174 -2.41 -21.59 -5.82
N ALA A 175 -3.65 -22.01 -6.14
CA ALA A 175 -4.17 -23.32 -5.76
C ALA A 175 -3.33 -24.46 -6.34
N SER A 176 -2.91 -24.34 -7.60
CA SER A 176 -2.04 -25.32 -8.27
C SER A 176 -0.67 -25.44 -7.61
N PHE A 177 -0.11 -24.34 -7.13
CA PHE A 177 1.14 -24.36 -6.36
C PHE A 177 0.95 -25.07 -5.02
N CYS A 178 -0.09 -24.70 -4.26
CA CYS A 178 -0.38 -25.31 -2.96
C CYS A 178 -0.57 -26.82 -3.06
N SER A 179 -1.28 -27.30 -4.10
CA SER A 179 -1.52 -28.74 -4.31
C SER A 179 -0.26 -29.54 -4.65
N ARG A 180 0.79 -28.91 -5.19
CA ARG A 180 2.07 -29.55 -5.49
C ARG A 180 3.04 -29.57 -4.30
N SER A 181 2.78 -28.72 -3.32
CA SER A 181 3.64 -28.53 -2.14
C SER A 181 3.13 -29.25 -0.89
N ALA A 182 1.94 -29.84 -0.96
CA ALA A 182 1.35 -30.72 0.05
C ALA A 182 1.82 -32.15 -0.14
#